data_2ec89f8f9bc010706c66a8a31c44be17
#
_entry.id   2ec89f8f9bc010706c66a8a31c44be17
#
_cell.length_a   1.000
_cell.length_b   1.000
_cell.length_c   1.000
_cell.angle_alpha   90.00
_cell.angle_beta   90.00
_cell.angle_gamma   90.00
#
_symmetry.space_group_name_H-M   'P 1'
#
loop_
_entity.id
_entity.type
_entity.pdbx_description
1 polymer ?
#
loop_
_entity_poly.entity_id
_entity_poly.type
_entity_poly.pdbx_seq_one_letter_code
_entity_poly.pdbx_strand_id
1 'polypeptide(L)'
;ANVWHHSEIPAAVKTALGLPNTDEGIDLLLETTSSEYWSIQCKFRGDTTRAVTRKELATFAHLSFGVAKGISFGLVLHSADRSIKKSHLLPNVGELGIQFFQRMTEEEWRQIISQDEPHIDPRSPQEHQEKAIESILLKLQSNASRTKIIMPCGTGKSLTAYWLDQRLQANLTVVAVPSLYLISQCLKD
;
A
#
# COMPACT_ATOMS: atom_id res chain seq x y z
N ALA A 1 13.03 -0.77 -11.46
CA ALA A 1 13.19 -0.48 -10.03
C ALA A 1 14.46 -1.17 -9.51
N ASN A 2 15.14 -0.53 -8.58
CA ASN A 2 16.33 -1.09 -7.92
C ASN A 2 16.03 -1.25 -6.43
N VAL A 3 16.53 -2.33 -5.82
CA VAL A 3 16.45 -2.54 -4.38
C VAL A 3 17.83 -2.89 -3.85
N TRP A 4 18.27 -2.19 -2.81
CA TRP A 4 19.57 -2.42 -2.19
C TRP A 4 19.43 -2.65 -0.70
N HIS A 5 20.17 -3.59 -0.16
CA HIS A 5 20.47 -3.59 1.26
C HIS A 5 21.27 -2.34 1.62
N HIS A 6 21.18 -1.86 2.85
CA HIS A 6 21.86 -0.63 3.27
C HIS A 6 23.35 -0.64 2.92
N SER A 7 24.03 -1.78 3.10
CA SER A 7 25.46 -1.96 2.77
C SER A 7 25.77 -1.89 1.28
N GLU A 8 24.78 -2.16 0.41
CA GLU A 8 24.91 -2.27 -1.05
C GLU A 8 24.47 -1.00 -1.77
N ILE A 9 23.90 -0.02 -1.04
CA ILE A 9 23.49 1.26 -1.65
C ILE A 9 24.71 1.92 -2.27
N PRO A 10 24.66 2.30 -3.56
CA PRO A 10 25.78 2.97 -4.24
C PRO A 10 26.19 4.24 -3.49
N ALA A 11 27.49 4.50 -3.38
CA ALA A 11 28.03 5.65 -2.65
C ALA A 11 27.47 6.99 -3.17
N ALA A 12 27.27 7.10 -4.49
CA ALA A 12 26.66 8.27 -5.12
C ALA A 12 25.21 8.50 -4.62
N VAL A 13 24.41 7.42 -4.49
CA VAL A 13 23.03 7.48 -3.98
C VAL A 13 23.02 7.85 -2.50
N LYS A 14 23.89 7.24 -1.68
CA LYS A 14 24.04 7.61 -0.25
C LYS A 14 24.36 9.10 -0.10
N THR A 15 25.30 9.59 -0.88
CA THR A 15 25.70 11.01 -0.86
C THR A 15 24.55 11.93 -1.29
N ALA A 16 23.87 11.60 -2.38
CA ALA A 16 22.76 12.39 -2.89
C ALA A 16 21.60 12.48 -1.88
N LEU A 17 21.30 11.37 -1.21
CA LEU A 17 20.24 11.30 -0.20
C LEU A 17 20.68 11.75 1.20
N GLY A 18 21.97 11.95 1.45
CA GLY A 18 22.50 12.26 2.77
C GLY A 18 22.37 11.12 3.78
N LEU A 19 22.40 9.87 3.29
CA LEU A 19 22.33 8.69 4.14
C LEU A 19 23.66 8.40 4.83
N PRO A 20 23.66 7.92 6.08
CA PRO A 20 24.85 7.50 6.79
C PRO A 20 25.49 6.26 6.13
N ASN A 21 26.80 6.08 6.34
CA ASN A 21 27.50 4.89 5.83
C ASN A 21 27.14 3.62 6.61
N THR A 22 26.79 3.76 7.88
CA THR A 22 26.36 2.67 8.77
C THR A 22 24.85 2.52 8.72
N ASP A 23 24.38 1.27 8.82
CA ASP A 23 22.95 1.01 8.98
C ASP A 23 22.50 1.44 10.38
N GLU A 24 21.63 2.43 10.41
CA GLU A 24 21.07 3.00 11.63
C GLU A 24 19.53 2.92 11.66
N GLY A 25 18.93 2.08 10.81
CA GLY A 25 17.49 1.84 10.84
C GLY A 25 16.76 1.95 9.51
N ILE A 26 17.50 1.94 8.38
CA ILE A 26 16.95 1.71 7.03
C ILE A 26 17.57 0.41 6.52
N ASP A 27 16.84 -0.68 6.57
CA ASP A 27 17.35 -2.00 6.16
C ASP A 27 17.52 -2.10 4.64
N LEU A 28 16.54 -1.56 3.89
CA LEU A 28 16.57 -1.55 2.42
C LEU A 28 16.22 -0.16 1.88
N LEU A 29 16.80 0.18 0.73
CA LEU A 29 16.43 1.31 -0.09
C LEU A 29 15.89 0.80 -1.43
N LEU A 30 14.74 1.32 -1.85
CA LEU A 30 14.13 1.03 -3.15
C LEU A 30 14.13 2.30 -3.99
N GLU A 31 14.58 2.19 -5.23
CA GLU A 31 14.38 3.19 -6.28
C GLU A 31 13.28 2.70 -7.22
N THR A 32 12.19 3.45 -7.32
CA THR A 32 11.07 3.12 -8.18
C THR A 32 11.41 3.35 -9.66
N THR A 33 10.58 2.86 -10.56
CA THR A 33 10.70 3.14 -12.00
C THR A 33 10.51 4.62 -12.35
N SER A 34 9.87 5.39 -11.46
CA SER A 34 9.73 6.86 -11.55
C SER A 34 10.88 7.61 -10.88
N SER A 35 11.98 6.93 -10.50
CA SER A 35 13.15 7.50 -9.82
C SER A 35 12.82 8.15 -8.46
N GLU A 36 11.80 7.66 -7.78
CA GLU A 36 11.52 8.00 -6.38
C GLU A 36 12.23 7.02 -5.45
N TYR A 37 12.66 7.51 -4.28
CA TYR A 37 13.29 6.66 -3.27
C TYR A 37 12.34 6.34 -2.12
N TRP A 38 12.25 5.06 -1.78
CA TRP A 38 11.51 4.56 -0.63
C TRP A 38 12.47 3.89 0.35
N SER A 39 12.34 4.22 1.62
CA SER A 39 13.06 3.54 2.70
C SER A 39 12.24 2.39 3.26
N ILE A 40 12.89 1.27 3.58
CA ILE A 40 12.22 0.08 4.10
C ILE A 40 12.88 -0.34 5.41
N GLN A 41 12.07 -0.59 6.42
CA GLN A 41 12.49 -1.15 7.69
C GLN A 41 11.83 -2.51 7.91
N CYS A 42 12.62 -3.53 8.23
CA CYS A 42 12.16 -4.88 8.54
C CYS A 42 12.15 -5.12 10.06
N LYS A 43 11.03 -5.55 10.62
CA LYS A 43 10.88 -5.85 12.05
C LYS A 43 10.41 -7.29 12.25
N PHE A 44 11.36 -8.20 12.39
CA PHE A 44 11.06 -9.57 12.79
C PHE A 44 10.77 -9.67 14.30
N ARG A 45 9.78 -10.49 14.65
CA ARG A 45 9.41 -10.75 16.04
C ARG A 45 9.22 -12.24 16.27
N GLY A 46 9.88 -12.77 17.30
CA GLY A 46 9.61 -14.12 17.79
C GLY A 46 8.25 -14.24 18.49
N ASP A 47 7.83 -13.16 19.21
CA ASP A 47 6.46 -13.04 19.75
C ASP A 47 5.64 -12.14 18.83
N THR A 48 4.85 -12.75 17.95
CA THR A 48 4.04 -12.05 16.94
C THR A 48 2.83 -11.32 17.53
N THR A 49 2.45 -11.63 18.77
CA THR A 49 1.29 -10.98 19.43
C THR A 49 1.53 -9.52 19.79
N ARG A 50 2.80 -9.09 19.83
CA ARG A 50 3.22 -7.73 20.17
C ARG A 50 3.30 -6.86 18.93
N ALA A 51 2.49 -5.81 18.87
CA ALA A 51 2.55 -4.82 17.80
C ALA A 51 3.89 -4.05 17.80
N VAL A 52 4.31 -3.56 16.63
CA VAL A 52 5.44 -2.65 16.50
C VAL A 52 5.08 -1.30 17.13
N THR A 53 5.98 -0.76 17.93
CA THR A 53 5.76 0.46 18.69
C THR A 53 6.38 1.68 18.00
N ARG A 54 5.88 2.87 18.35
CA ARG A 54 6.46 4.15 17.87
C ARG A 54 7.95 4.29 18.22
N LYS A 55 8.36 3.82 19.40
CA LYS A 55 9.77 3.88 19.83
C LYS A 55 10.68 3.08 18.90
N GLU A 56 10.22 1.93 18.44
CA GLU A 56 10.98 1.06 17.54
C GLU A 56 11.09 1.60 16.11
N LEU A 57 10.19 2.50 15.73
CA LEU A 57 10.21 3.18 14.45
C LEU A 57 10.87 4.56 14.48
N ALA A 58 11.26 5.04 15.66
CA ALA A 58 11.75 6.41 15.83
C ALA A 58 13.02 6.69 15.01
N THR A 59 13.98 5.77 15.02
CA THR A 59 15.23 5.92 14.25
C THR A 59 14.96 5.85 12.75
N PHE A 60 14.15 4.90 12.31
CA PHE A 60 13.73 4.80 10.92
C PHE A 60 13.04 6.09 10.42
N ALA A 61 12.07 6.59 11.19
CA ALA A 61 11.36 7.81 10.85
C ALA A 61 12.30 9.03 10.83
N HIS A 62 13.22 9.12 11.79
CA HIS A 62 14.21 10.20 11.84
C HIS A 62 15.15 10.16 10.65
N LEU A 63 15.73 9.01 10.34
CA LEU A 63 16.66 8.86 9.22
C LEU A 63 15.96 9.12 7.88
N SER A 64 14.79 8.51 7.67
CA SER A 64 14.08 8.59 6.39
C SER A 64 13.55 9.98 6.08
N PHE A 65 13.07 10.73 7.07
CA PHE A 65 12.34 11.99 6.85
C PHE A 65 12.91 13.19 7.61
N GLY A 66 13.87 12.98 8.51
CA GLY A 66 14.56 14.05 9.22
C GLY A 66 15.98 14.29 8.72
N VAL A 67 16.69 13.24 8.33
CA VAL A 67 18.09 13.31 7.89
C VAL A 67 18.19 13.17 6.38
N ALA A 68 17.62 12.10 5.80
CA ALA A 68 17.69 11.85 4.37
C ALA A 68 16.88 12.87 3.56
N LYS A 69 17.41 13.21 2.39
CA LYS A 69 16.78 14.12 1.44
C LYS A 69 16.25 13.31 0.25
N GLY A 70 14.98 13.50 -0.12
CA GLY A 70 14.44 12.87 -1.33
C GLY A 70 13.83 11.47 -1.11
N ILE A 71 13.68 10.99 0.13
CA ILE A 71 12.84 9.82 0.41
C ILE A 71 11.37 10.25 0.41
N SER A 72 10.61 9.73 -0.54
CA SER A 72 9.19 10.09 -0.74
C SER A 72 8.26 9.26 0.13
N PHE A 73 8.62 8.00 0.42
CA PHE A 73 7.79 7.06 1.15
C PHE A 73 8.63 6.13 2.02
N GLY A 74 8.07 5.71 3.16
CA GLY A 74 8.62 4.71 4.04
C GLY A 74 7.73 3.47 4.12
N LEU A 75 8.32 2.28 4.18
CA LEU A 75 7.59 1.03 4.31
C LEU A 75 8.13 0.23 5.49
N VAL A 76 7.24 -0.19 6.38
CA VAL A 76 7.59 -1.07 7.50
C VAL A 76 7.07 -2.48 7.21
N LEU A 77 7.97 -3.42 7.05
CA LEU A 77 7.66 -4.85 6.94
C LEU A 77 7.78 -5.48 8.32
N HIS A 78 6.79 -6.23 8.78
CA HIS A 78 6.86 -6.83 10.10
C HIS A 78 6.14 -8.18 10.19
N SER A 79 6.62 -9.02 11.13
CA SER A 79 6.03 -10.33 11.42
C SER A 79 4.97 -10.29 12.54
N ALA A 80 4.58 -9.11 13.05
CA ALA A 80 3.54 -9.02 14.07
C ALA A 80 2.16 -9.31 13.51
N ASP A 81 1.31 -10.00 14.30
CA ASP A 81 -0.08 -10.31 13.95
C ASP A 81 -1.00 -9.07 13.97
N ARG A 82 -0.57 -8.02 14.64
CA ARG A 82 -1.33 -6.78 14.80
C ARG A 82 -0.71 -5.66 13.98
N SER A 83 -1.55 -4.93 13.26
CA SER A 83 -1.18 -3.70 12.56
C SER A 83 -0.61 -2.66 13.53
N ILE A 84 0.28 -1.83 13.00
CA ILE A 84 0.84 -0.68 13.72
C ILE A 84 -0.29 0.34 13.95
N LYS A 85 -0.37 0.89 15.16
CA LYS A 85 -1.36 1.95 15.41
C LYS A 85 -1.11 3.14 14.48
N LYS A 86 -2.15 3.63 13.81
CA LYS A 86 -2.06 4.79 12.88
C LYS A 86 -1.36 6.00 13.49
N SER A 87 -1.56 6.23 14.80
CA SER A 87 -0.88 7.31 15.53
C SER A 87 0.63 7.12 15.71
N HIS A 88 1.16 5.93 15.39
CA HIS A 88 2.58 5.61 15.44
C HIS A 88 3.28 5.74 14.08
N LEU A 89 2.51 5.81 12.98
CA LEU A 89 3.03 5.99 11.64
C LEU A 89 2.98 7.47 11.23
N LEU A 90 3.97 7.88 10.47
CA LEU A 90 3.93 9.16 9.75
C LEU A 90 2.98 9.06 8.55
N PRO A 91 2.44 10.18 8.03
CA PRO A 91 1.51 10.17 6.90
C PRO A 91 2.03 9.49 5.63
N ASN A 92 3.34 9.53 5.42
CA ASN A 92 4.03 8.93 4.28
C ASN A 92 4.71 7.60 4.61
N VAL A 93 4.26 6.90 5.67
CA VAL A 93 4.75 5.58 6.04
C VAL A 93 3.61 4.57 5.97
N GLY A 94 3.80 3.52 5.18
CA GLY A 94 2.94 2.35 5.11
C GLY A 94 3.48 1.15 5.89
N GLU A 95 2.65 0.13 6.04
CA GLU A 95 3.04 -1.14 6.65
C GLU A 95 2.58 -2.33 5.83
N LEU A 96 3.36 -3.42 5.85
CA LEU A 96 2.98 -4.75 5.41
C LEU A 96 3.28 -5.74 6.53
N GLY A 97 2.23 -6.27 7.15
CA GLY A 97 2.34 -7.31 8.17
C GLY A 97 2.49 -8.70 7.57
N ILE A 98 2.79 -9.69 8.42
CA ILE A 98 3.00 -11.09 8.01
C ILE A 98 1.80 -11.64 7.21
N GLN A 99 0.58 -11.19 7.50
CA GLN A 99 -0.64 -11.66 6.82
C GLN A 99 -0.65 -11.33 5.32
N PHE A 100 0.04 -10.28 4.90
CA PHE A 100 0.20 -9.96 3.48
C PHE A 100 0.96 -11.10 2.78
N PHE A 101 2.08 -11.51 3.34
CA PHE A 101 2.94 -12.56 2.78
C PHE A 101 2.30 -13.94 2.87
N GLN A 102 1.56 -14.23 3.94
CA GLN A 102 0.85 -15.50 4.13
C GLN A 102 -0.32 -15.73 3.16
N ARG A 103 -0.86 -14.65 2.59
CA ARG A 103 -1.95 -14.73 1.59
C ARG A 103 -1.45 -14.95 0.18
N MET A 104 -0.15 -14.78 -0.04
CA MET A 104 0.44 -15.00 -1.36
C MET A 104 0.37 -16.48 -1.72
N THR A 105 -0.07 -16.75 -2.94
CA THR A 105 -0.12 -18.10 -3.51
C THR A 105 1.28 -18.59 -3.86
N GLU A 106 1.43 -19.90 -4.04
CA GLU A 106 2.71 -20.47 -4.51
C GLU A 106 3.12 -19.91 -5.88
N GLU A 107 2.15 -19.59 -6.74
CA GLU A 107 2.41 -19.04 -8.05
C GLU A 107 2.96 -17.61 -7.96
N GLU A 108 2.38 -16.76 -7.12
CA GLU A 108 2.88 -15.41 -6.87
C GLU A 108 4.30 -15.45 -6.28
N TRP A 109 4.59 -16.39 -5.37
CA TRP A 109 5.94 -16.59 -4.86
C TRP A 109 6.92 -17.04 -5.95
N ARG A 110 6.53 -17.96 -6.85
CA ARG A 110 7.37 -18.36 -7.98
C ARG A 110 7.67 -17.20 -8.91
N GLN A 111 6.69 -16.38 -9.25
CA GLN A 111 6.87 -15.20 -10.10
C GLN A 111 7.86 -14.20 -9.48
N ILE A 112 7.77 -13.96 -8.17
CA ILE A 112 8.74 -13.10 -7.46
C ILE A 112 10.16 -13.71 -7.50
N ILE A 113 10.30 -15.01 -7.29
CA ILE A 113 11.60 -15.70 -7.26
C ILE A 113 12.22 -15.75 -8.66
N SER A 114 11.43 -15.99 -9.71
CA SER A 114 11.91 -16.02 -11.10
C SER A 114 12.26 -14.64 -11.66
N GLN A 115 11.95 -13.56 -10.92
CA GLN A 115 12.07 -12.18 -11.37
C GLN A 115 11.27 -11.89 -12.66
N ASP A 116 10.32 -12.75 -13.00
CA ASP A 116 9.36 -12.45 -14.03
C ASP A 116 8.51 -11.23 -13.58
N GLU A 117 8.13 -10.38 -14.53
CA GLU A 117 7.18 -9.32 -14.19
C GLU A 117 5.92 -9.98 -13.61
N PRO A 118 5.54 -9.66 -12.36
CA PRO A 118 4.39 -10.30 -11.79
C PRO A 118 3.19 -9.99 -12.69
N HIS A 119 2.59 -11.02 -13.24
CA HIS A 119 1.28 -10.87 -13.88
C HIS A 119 0.30 -10.54 -12.75
N ILE A 120 0.14 -9.25 -12.51
CA ILE A 120 -0.86 -8.77 -11.55
C ILE A 120 -2.20 -9.02 -12.23
N ASP A 121 -2.83 -10.13 -11.86
CA ASP A 121 -4.23 -10.34 -12.24
C ASP A 121 -5.03 -9.11 -11.79
N PRO A 122 -5.78 -8.50 -12.69
CA PRO A 122 -6.60 -7.35 -12.32
C PRO A 122 -7.47 -7.75 -11.14
N ARG A 123 -7.37 -6.97 -10.06
CA ARG A 123 -8.15 -7.22 -8.84
C ARG A 123 -9.60 -7.47 -9.21
N SER A 124 -10.12 -8.63 -8.81
CA SER A 124 -11.54 -8.97 -8.96
C SER A 124 -12.33 -8.57 -7.71
N PRO A 125 -13.62 -8.28 -7.86
CA PRO A 125 -14.48 -8.00 -6.71
C PRO A 125 -14.51 -9.17 -5.74
N GLN A 126 -14.40 -8.90 -4.44
CA GLN A 126 -14.64 -9.91 -3.42
C GLN A 126 -16.14 -10.23 -3.33
N GLU A 127 -16.51 -11.37 -2.77
CA GLU A 127 -17.90 -11.85 -2.72
C GLU A 127 -18.90 -10.80 -2.18
N HIS A 128 -18.53 -10.08 -1.13
CA HIS A 128 -19.41 -9.04 -0.57
C HIS A 128 -19.53 -7.81 -1.48
N GLN A 129 -18.51 -7.49 -2.25
CA GLN A 129 -18.52 -6.41 -3.24
C GLN A 129 -19.33 -6.82 -4.44
N GLU A 130 -19.19 -8.05 -4.90
CA GLU A 130 -19.98 -8.62 -5.99
C GLU A 130 -21.48 -8.59 -5.68
N LYS A 131 -21.89 -9.09 -4.51
CA LYS A 131 -23.29 -9.01 -4.03
C LYS A 131 -23.82 -7.58 -3.98
N ALA A 132 -22.99 -6.62 -3.60
CA ALA A 132 -23.37 -5.21 -3.56
C ALA A 132 -23.58 -4.66 -4.97
N ILE A 133 -22.68 -4.96 -5.92
CA ILE A 133 -22.78 -4.54 -7.33
C ILE A 133 -24.03 -5.13 -7.97
N GLU A 134 -24.26 -6.44 -7.84
CA GLU A 134 -25.46 -7.10 -8.37
C GLU A 134 -26.75 -6.48 -7.84
N SER A 135 -26.81 -6.22 -6.53
CA SER A 135 -27.99 -5.59 -5.91
C SER A 135 -28.27 -4.18 -6.46
N ILE A 136 -27.23 -3.42 -6.81
CA ILE A 136 -27.38 -2.09 -7.42
C ILE A 136 -27.87 -2.24 -8.86
N LEU A 137 -27.26 -3.11 -9.65
CA LEU A 137 -27.62 -3.34 -11.03
C LEU A 137 -29.10 -3.77 -11.17
N LEU A 138 -29.54 -4.70 -10.32
CA LEU A 138 -30.95 -5.13 -10.28
C LEU A 138 -31.90 -3.97 -9.97
N LYS A 139 -31.56 -3.09 -9.03
CA LYS A 139 -32.37 -1.91 -8.70
C LYS A 139 -32.43 -0.92 -9.86
N LEU A 140 -31.31 -0.66 -10.52
CA LEU A 140 -31.28 0.24 -11.67
C LEU A 140 -32.07 -0.32 -12.85
N GLN A 141 -32.03 -1.64 -13.10
CA GLN A 141 -32.84 -2.31 -14.10
C GLN A 141 -34.35 -2.22 -13.79
N SER A 142 -34.73 -2.12 -12.52
CA SER A 142 -36.14 -1.90 -12.11
C SER A 142 -36.58 -0.43 -12.15
N ASN A 143 -35.95 0.41 -12.96
CA ASN A 143 -36.23 1.84 -13.12
C ASN A 143 -35.96 2.72 -11.88
N ALA A 144 -35.15 2.27 -10.92
CA ALA A 144 -34.73 3.13 -9.84
C ALA A 144 -33.75 4.21 -10.37
N SER A 145 -34.09 5.49 -10.18
CA SER A 145 -33.25 6.61 -10.60
C SER A 145 -32.03 6.83 -9.71
N ARG A 146 -32.00 6.21 -8.52
CA ARG A 146 -30.90 6.30 -7.54
C ARG A 146 -30.91 5.10 -6.61
N THR A 147 -29.73 4.76 -6.10
CA THR A 147 -29.56 3.72 -5.08
C THR A 147 -28.55 4.17 -4.04
N LYS A 148 -28.55 3.54 -2.87
CA LYS A 148 -27.61 3.78 -1.79
C LYS A 148 -26.95 2.47 -1.39
N ILE A 149 -25.61 2.49 -1.31
CA ILE A 149 -24.82 1.39 -0.79
C ILE A 149 -24.26 1.77 0.58
N ILE A 150 -24.36 0.88 1.55
CA ILE A 150 -23.79 1.05 2.89
C ILE A 150 -22.81 -0.10 3.10
N MET A 151 -21.54 0.23 3.24
CA MET A 151 -20.46 -0.72 3.46
C MET A 151 -19.60 -0.25 4.63
N PRO A 152 -19.08 -1.16 5.50
CA PRO A 152 -18.16 -0.81 6.56
C PRO A 152 -16.89 -0.12 6.06
N CYS A 153 -16.15 0.54 6.97
CA CYS A 153 -14.85 1.10 6.64
C CYS A 153 -13.86 -0.01 6.30
N GLY A 154 -12.97 0.22 5.32
CA GLY A 154 -11.95 -0.75 4.91
C GLY A 154 -12.43 -1.87 3.98
N THR A 155 -13.70 -1.90 3.56
CA THR A 155 -14.25 -2.95 2.67
C THR A 155 -14.11 -2.64 1.17
N GLY A 156 -13.30 -1.65 0.80
CA GLY A 156 -13.03 -1.33 -0.60
C GLY A 156 -14.19 -0.64 -1.34
N LYS A 157 -14.88 0.30 -0.69
CA LYS A 157 -15.99 1.06 -1.30
C LYS A 157 -15.63 1.71 -2.64
N SER A 158 -14.43 2.29 -2.75
CA SER A 158 -13.96 2.94 -3.99
C SER A 158 -13.78 1.92 -5.12
N LEU A 159 -13.19 0.76 -4.83
CA LEU A 159 -13.08 -0.34 -5.78
C LEU A 159 -14.45 -0.89 -6.20
N THR A 160 -15.39 -1.02 -5.25
CA THR A 160 -16.76 -1.43 -5.57
C THR A 160 -17.43 -0.45 -6.53
N ALA A 161 -17.24 0.85 -6.33
CA ALA A 161 -17.76 1.88 -7.23
C ALA A 161 -17.09 1.82 -8.61
N TYR A 162 -15.77 1.58 -8.68
CA TYR A 162 -15.04 1.39 -9.92
C TYR A 162 -15.57 0.18 -10.72
N TRP A 163 -15.73 -0.99 -10.09
CA TRP A 163 -16.27 -2.17 -10.80
C TRP A 163 -17.72 -2.01 -11.20
N LEU A 164 -18.52 -1.29 -10.41
CA LEU A 164 -19.88 -0.94 -10.79
C LEU A 164 -19.89 -0.08 -12.06
N ASP A 165 -19.03 0.92 -12.14
CA ASP A 165 -18.87 1.78 -13.32
C ASP A 165 -18.50 0.97 -14.56
N GLN A 166 -17.52 0.08 -14.45
CA GLN A 166 -17.12 -0.83 -15.53
C GLN A 166 -18.31 -1.68 -16.05
N ARG A 167 -19.20 -2.12 -15.16
CA ARG A 167 -20.36 -2.91 -15.56
C ARG A 167 -21.51 -2.08 -16.12
N LEU A 168 -21.65 -0.84 -15.69
CA LEU A 168 -22.66 0.09 -16.22
C LEU A 168 -22.30 0.59 -17.61
N GLN A 169 -21.01 0.57 -17.99
CA GLN A 169 -20.52 1.09 -19.27
C GLN A 169 -21.03 2.50 -19.56
N ALA A 170 -21.06 3.34 -18.55
CA ALA A 170 -21.58 4.69 -18.66
C ALA A 170 -20.69 5.55 -19.56
N ASN A 171 -21.29 6.39 -20.41
CA ASN A 171 -20.55 7.32 -21.27
C ASN A 171 -19.82 8.41 -20.47
N LEU A 172 -20.31 8.72 -19.28
CA LEU A 172 -19.71 9.69 -18.37
C LEU A 172 -20.04 9.29 -16.93
N THR A 173 -19.00 9.21 -16.10
CA THR A 173 -19.14 8.98 -14.65
C THR A 173 -18.56 10.15 -13.89
N VAL A 174 -19.34 10.70 -12.97
CA VAL A 174 -18.92 11.80 -12.09
C VAL A 174 -18.81 11.29 -10.67
N VAL A 175 -17.59 11.35 -10.10
CA VAL A 175 -17.33 10.94 -8.73
C VAL A 175 -17.18 12.18 -7.85
N ALA A 176 -18.11 12.36 -6.91
CA ALA A 176 -18.06 13.46 -5.95
C ALA A 176 -17.57 12.95 -4.59
N VAL A 177 -16.53 13.55 -4.06
CA VAL A 177 -15.95 13.20 -2.75
C VAL A 177 -15.85 14.43 -1.85
N PRO A 178 -15.94 14.25 -0.52
CA PRO A 178 -16.03 15.38 0.43
C PRO A 178 -14.69 16.08 0.70
N SER A 179 -13.57 15.63 0.13
CA SER A 179 -12.26 16.27 0.36
C SER A 179 -11.30 16.10 -0.82
N LEU A 180 -10.40 17.08 -0.99
CA LEU A 180 -9.33 17.05 -2.00
C LEU A 180 -8.36 15.87 -1.76
N TYR A 181 -8.17 15.46 -0.51
CA TYR A 181 -7.35 14.30 -0.17
C TYR A 181 -7.88 13.01 -0.81
N LEU A 182 -9.20 12.80 -0.78
CA LEU A 182 -9.83 11.63 -1.41
C LEU A 182 -9.75 11.68 -2.93
N ILE A 183 -9.79 12.88 -3.54
CA ILE A 183 -9.54 13.02 -4.99
C ILE A 183 -8.13 12.54 -5.33
N SER A 184 -7.13 13.02 -4.59
CA SER A 184 -5.73 12.62 -4.80
C SER A 184 -5.50 11.12 -4.63
N GLN A 185 -6.24 10.47 -3.74
CA GLN A 185 -6.19 9.04 -3.54
C GLN A 185 -6.82 8.28 -4.72
N CYS A 186 -7.96 8.72 -5.23
CA CYS A 186 -8.63 8.10 -6.39
C CYS A 186 -7.85 8.25 -7.71
N LEU A 187 -6.96 9.25 -7.82
CA LEU A 187 -6.14 9.49 -9.02
C LEU A 187 -4.81 8.72 -9.01
N LYS A 188 -4.42 8.14 -7.88
CA LYS A 188 -3.16 7.39 -7.72
C LYS A 188 -3.33 5.87 -7.84
N ASP A 189 -4.54 5.38 -7.74
CA ASP A 189 -4.94 3.98 -7.93
C ASP A 189 -5.42 3.73 -9.37
#